data_bc17c1107c59b65f164dee6e07ebc51e
#
_entry.id   bc17c1107c59b65f164dee6e07ebc51e
#
_cell.length_a   1.000
_cell.length_b   1.000
_cell.length_c   1.000
_cell.angle_alpha   90.00
_cell.angle_beta   90.00
_cell.angle_gamma   90.00
#
_symmetry.space_group_name_H-M   'P 1'
#
loop_
_entity.id
_entity.type
_entity.pdbx_description
1 polymer ?
#
loop_
_entity_poly.entity_id
_entity_poly.type
_entity_poly.pdbx_seq_one_letter_code
_entity_poly.pdbx_strand_id
1 'polypeptide(L)'
;MIKVDNIPETSDVKPEVSRPYLNIKPIESMSDQEAADFISKEFEDAHEVAEFDTYDKLLSEVFNRSEDEISIDFSLSDKIKEILEEFHFDKWETMSEAERVDSIKELAKAVGDALELDAIPAIDIVDGDDSYGFYDPKNNTITLNSNYFSDPIELVNTLTHEMRHAYQHMRAEVLETWEDALYKVNFDNYISPMPLPGGGWLFFVDYFDQYVEVDARAFANKFTETMV
;
A
#
# COMPACT_ATOMS: atom_id res chain seq x y z
N MET A 1 -9.13 34.67 -27.99
CA MET A 1 -8.90 35.20 -26.64
C MET A 1 -10.22 35.04 -25.89
N ILE A 2 -10.41 33.90 -25.24
CA ILE A 2 -11.63 33.58 -24.48
C ILE A 2 -11.32 33.90 -23.01
N LYS A 3 -12.06 34.87 -22.45
CA LYS A 3 -11.98 35.18 -21.02
C LYS A 3 -12.60 34.08 -20.23
N VAL A 4 -11.85 33.54 -19.28
CA VAL A 4 -12.36 32.61 -18.25
C VAL A 4 -12.88 33.52 -17.12
N ASP A 5 -14.18 33.65 -17.04
CA ASP A 5 -14.84 34.36 -15.95
C ASP A 5 -15.13 33.36 -14.82
N ASN A 6 -14.57 33.68 -13.65
CA ASN A 6 -15.00 33.33 -12.28
C ASN A 6 -15.69 31.99 -12.06
N ILE A 7 -14.89 31.06 -11.57
CA ILE A 7 -15.40 29.93 -10.78
C ILE A 7 -15.74 30.50 -9.38
N PRO A 8 -16.97 30.37 -8.88
CA PRO A 8 -17.28 30.79 -7.51
C PRO A 8 -16.55 29.87 -6.53
N GLU A 9 -15.85 30.46 -5.57
CA GLU A 9 -15.35 29.77 -4.39
C GLU A 9 -16.51 29.04 -3.73
N THR A 10 -16.48 27.71 -3.74
CA THR A 10 -17.39 26.90 -2.94
C THR A 10 -16.98 27.07 -1.50
N SER A 11 -17.82 27.77 -0.73
CA SER A 11 -17.68 27.88 0.71
C SER A 11 -17.60 26.50 1.34
N ASP A 12 -16.53 26.25 2.11
CA ASP A 12 -16.34 25.12 3.01
C ASP A 12 -17.46 25.08 4.08
N VAL A 13 -18.61 24.58 3.70
CA VAL A 13 -19.64 24.16 4.67
C VAL A 13 -19.52 22.66 4.80
N LYS A 14 -18.65 22.21 5.71
CA LYS A 14 -18.71 20.82 6.19
C LYS A 14 -20.10 20.62 6.81
N PRO A 15 -20.82 19.55 6.45
CA PRO A 15 -22.09 19.25 7.11
C PRO A 15 -21.83 19.03 8.61
N GLU A 16 -22.51 19.80 9.43
CA GLU A 16 -22.49 19.66 10.90
C GLU A 16 -23.30 18.40 11.24
N VAL A 17 -22.60 17.26 11.34
CA VAL A 17 -23.21 15.99 11.79
C VAL A 17 -23.26 16.04 13.31
N SER A 18 -24.46 16.03 13.88
CA SER A 18 -24.63 15.95 15.34
C SER A 18 -24.16 14.59 15.85
N ARG A 19 -23.12 14.60 16.67
CA ARG A 19 -22.45 13.42 17.20
C ARG A 19 -22.97 13.09 18.60
N PRO A 20 -23.36 11.84 18.89
CA PRO A 20 -23.65 11.42 20.25
C PRO A 20 -22.34 11.36 21.04
N TYR A 21 -22.27 12.04 22.18
CA TYR A 21 -21.12 12.01 23.08
C TYR A 21 -21.08 10.67 23.82
N LEU A 22 -20.11 9.84 23.53
CA LEU A 22 -19.75 8.67 24.33
C LEU A 22 -18.56 9.03 25.22
N ASN A 23 -18.55 8.50 26.43
CA ASN A 23 -17.60 8.84 27.48
C ASN A 23 -16.38 7.88 27.36
N ILE A 24 -15.57 8.05 26.29
CA ILE A 24 -14.47 7.17 25.95
C ILE A 24 -13.14 7.84 26.22
N LYS A 25 -12.18 7.02 26.63
CA LYS A 25 -10.79 7.43 26.84
C LYS A 25 -10.22 7.98 25.52
N PRO A 26 -9.69 9.21 25.48
CA PRO A 26 -9.09 9.73 24.25
C PRO A 26 -8.01 8.81 23.73
N ILE A 27 -7.99 8.57 22.42
CA ILE A 27 -7.09 7.61 21.80
C ILE A 27 -5.61 7.95 22.02
N GLU A 28 -5.29 9.25 22.10
CA GLU A 28 -3.94 9.73 22.44
C GLU A 28 -3.46 9.27 23.83
N SER A 29 -4.36 8.77 24.67
CA SER A 29 -4.06 8.22 26.00
C SER A 29 -4.12 6.70 26.05
N MET A 30 -4.40 6.03 24.92
CA MET A 30 -4.37 4.58 24.81
C MET A 30 -2.96 4.11 24.42
N SER A 31 -2.59 2.90 24.83
CA SER A 31 -1.49 2.18 24.22
C SER A 31 -1.91 1.65 22.86
N ASP A 32 -0.96 1.28 22.01
CA ASP A 32 -1.24 0.73 20.69
C ASP A 32 -2.17 -0.50 20.76
N GLN A 33 -1.97 -1.36 21.76
CA GLN A 33 -2.81 -2.52 21.97
C GLN A 33 -4.24 -2.14 22.41
N GLU A 34 -4.40 -1.16 23.32
CA GLU A 34 -5.74 -0.69 23.73
C GLU A 34 -6.48 -0.03 22.55
N ALA A 35 -5.75 0.69 21.69
CA ALA A 35 -6.31 1.30 20.48
C ALA A 35 -6.75 0.24 19.48
N ALA A 36 -5.92 -0.77 19.23
CA ALA A 36 -6.23 -1.87 18.33
C ALA A 36 -7.42 -2.71 18.81
N ASP A 37 -7.46 -3.09 20.11
CA ASP A 37 -8.57 -3.83 20.73
C ASP A 37 -9.88 -3.03 20.62
N PHE A 38 -9.78 -1.72 20.84
CA PHE A 38 -10.91 -0.82 20.73
C PHE A 38 -11.46 -0.78 19.29
N ILE A 39 -10.59 -0.58 18.32
CA ILE A 39 -10.94 -0.50 16.90
C ILE A 39 -11.49 -1.84 16.41
N SER A 40 -10.83 -2.95 16.75
CA SER A 40 -11.30 -4.30 16.39
C SER A 40 -12.74 -4.55 16.85
N LYS A 41 -13.04 -4.19 18.10
CA LYS A 41 -14.37 -4.32 18.66
C LYS A 41 -15.40 -3.46 17.95
N GLU A 42 -15.05 -2.20 17.65
CA GLU A 42 -15.95 -1.27 16.97
C GLU A 42 -16.19 -1.65 15.50
N PHE A 43 -15.20 -2.26 14.83
CA PHE A 43 -15.38 -2.79 13.47
C PHE A 43 -16.22 -4.07 13.43
N GLU A 44 -16.21 -4.90 14.47
CA GLU A 44 -17.12 -6.05 14.60
C GLU A 44 -18.58 -5.59 14.77
N ASP A 45 -18.79 -4.49 15.50
CA ASP A 45 -20.10 -3.90 15.78
C ASP A 45 -20.52 -2.81 14.76
N ALA A 46 -19.76 -2.61 13.69
CA ALA A 46 -19.72 -1.43 12.80
C ALA A 46 -21.01 -1.09 12.01
N HIS A 47 -22.18 -1.40 12.52
CA HIS A 47 -23.44 -0.81 12.07
C HIS A 47 -23.98 0.30 12.96
N GLU A 48 -23.39 0.59 14.12
CA GLU A 48 -23.82 1.69 14.98
C GLU A 48 -22.62 2.49 15.56
N VAL A 49 -22.35 3.65 14.94
CA VAL A 49 -21.77 4.85 15.54
C VAL A 49 -20.49 4.62 16.37
N ALA A 50 -19.45 4.19 15.74
CA ALA A 50 -18.10 4.27 16.29
C ALA A 50 -17.70 5.74 16.48
N GLU A 51 -16.91 6.00 17.46
CA GLU A 51 -16.37 7.27 17.87
C GLU A 51 -15.70 8.01 16.73
N PHE A 52 -16.44 8.96 16.24
CA PHE A 52 -16.04 9.84 15.17
C PHE A 52 -14.62 10.41 15.39
N ASP A 53 -14.26 10.71 16.64
CA ASP A 53 -12.94 11.30 16.92
C ASP A 53 -11.78 10.33 16.64
N THR A 54 -11.94 9.03 16.94
CA THR A 54 -10.93 8.01 16.64
C THR A 54 -10.83 7.75 15.15
N TYR A 55 -11.98 7.55 14.51
CA TYR A 55 -12.04 7.33 13.08
C TYR A 55 -11.57 8.56 12.28
N ASP A 56 -12.00 9.76 12.67
CA ASP A 56 -11.55 11.01 12.06
C ASP A 56 -10.03 11.19 12.22
N LYS A 57 -9.45 10.78 13.36
CA LYS A 57 -8.00 10.79 13.56
C LYS A 57 -7.30 9.81 12.64
N LEU A 58 -7.72 8.54 12.61
CA LEU A 58 -7.19 7.55 11.68
C LEU A 58 -7.28 8.04 10.24
N LEU A 59 -8.45 8.54 9.86
CA LEU A 59 -8.68 9.07 8.52
C LEU A 59 -7.76 10.25 8.20
N SER A 60 -7.46 11.10 9.17
CA SER A 60 -6.51 12.20 8.98
C SER A 60 -5.06 11.72 8.88
N GLU A 61 -4.76 10.56 9.44
CA GLU A 61 -3.43 9.95 9.40
C GLU A 61 -3.18 9.10 8.14
N VAL A 62 -4.21 8.69 7.40
CA VAL A 62 -4.04 7.88 6.20
C VAL A 62 -3.88 8.69 4.91
N PHE A 63 -4.11 10.01 4.94
CA PHE A 63 -3.97 10.87 3.77
C PHE A 63 -2.89 11.95 3.96
N ASN A 64 -2.35 12.45 2.85
CA ASN A 64 -1.29 13.47 2.82
C ASN A 64 0.00 13.05 3.54
N ARG A 65 0.42 11.82 3.34
CA ARG A 65 1.66 11.28 3.91
C ARG A 65 2.85 11.49 2.98
N SER A 66 4.03 11.58 3.58
CA SER A 66 5.30 11.50 2.85
C SER A 66 6.11 10.28 3.30
N GLU A 67 6.98 9.78 2.42
CA GLU A 67 7.84 8.63 2.74
C GLU A 67 8.78 8.89 3.92
N ASP A 68 9.18 10.14 4.14
CA ASP A 68 10.04 10.54 5.27
C ASP A 68 9.36 10.37 6.64
N GLU A 69 8.03 10.26 6.67
CA GLU A 69 7.25 10.08 7.89
C GLU A 69 7.04 8.59 8.24
N ILE A 70 7.39 7.68 7.32
CA ILE A 70 7.19 6.24 7.49
C ILE A 70 8.51 5.57 7.85
N SER A 71 8.53 4.87 8.97
CA SER A 71 9.67 4.05 9.40
C SER A 71 9.35 2.58 9.20
N ILE A 72 10.00 1.97 8.21
CA ILE A 72 9.88 0.53 7.97
C ILE A 72 10.92 -0.22 8.81
N ASP A 73 10.47 -0.94 9.83
CA ASP A 73 11.32 -1.85 10.60
C ASP A 73 11.43 -3.21 9.88
N PHE A 74 12.18 -3.21 8.79
CA PHE A 74 12.44 -4.40 7.98
C PHE A 74 13.89 -4.44 7.54
N SER A 75 14.54 -5.57 7.77
CA SER A 75 15.94 -5.79 7.37
C SER A 75 16.02 -6.89 6.32
N LEU A 76 16.71 -6.62 5.22
CA LEU A 76 16.96 -7.63 4.20
C LEU A 76 17.86 -8.74 4.75
N SER A 77 17.36 -9.96 4.77
CA SER A 77 18.14 -11.15 5.14
C SER A 77 19.23 -11.43 4.10
N ASP A 78 20.27 -12.16 4.50
CA ASP A 78 21.34 -12.55 3.56
C ASP A 78 20.79 -13.35 2.38
N LYS A 79 19.76 -14.18 2.62
CA LYS A 79 19.05 -14.90 1.56
C LYS A 79 18.39 -13.97 0.55
N ILE A 80 17.69 -12.93 1.01
CA ILE A 80 17.07 -11.96 0.11
C ILE A 80 18.15 -11.23 -0.70
N LYS A 81 19.25 -10.82 -0.06
CA LYS A 81 20.35 -10.17 -0.77
C LYS A 81 20.99 -11.07 -1.83
N GLU A 82 21.16 -12.37 -1.54
CA GLU A 82 21.66 -13.34 -2.51
C GLU A 82 20.72 -13.48 -3.73
N ILE A 83 19.40 -13.50 -3.51
CA ILE A 83 18.42 -13.53 -4.60
C ILE A 83 18.45 -12.24 -5.40
N LEU A 84 18.60 -11.07 -4.77
CA LEU A 84 18.71 -9.78 -5.48
C LEU A 84 19.90 -9.71 -6.43
N GLU A 85 20.98 -10.46 -6.19
CA GLU A 85 22.10 -10.56 -7.11
C GLU A 85 21.71 -11.11 -8.50
N GLU A 86 20.61 -11.87 -8.59
CA GLU A 86 20.09 -12.37 -9.87
C GLU A 86 19.43 -11.26 -10.71
N PHE A 87 18.99 -10.18 -10.07
CA PHE A 87 18.38 -9.03 -10.72
C PHE A 87 19.38 -7.95 -11.11
N HIS A 88 20.69 -8.13 -10.88
CA HIS A 88 21.69 -7.25 -11.46
C HIS A 88 21.66 -7.33 -12.98
N PHE A 89 21.74 -6.17 -13.64
CA PHE A 89 21.52 -6.01 -15.07
C PHE A 89 22.34 -7.00 -15.91
N ASP A 90 23.61 -7.17 -15.60
CA ASP A 90 24.53 -8.06 -16.32
C ASP A 90 24.08 -9.54 -16.28
N LYS A 91 23.51 -9.99 -15.19
CA LYS A 91 22.94 -11.35 -15.06
C LYS A 91 21.57 -11.43 -15.74
N TRP A 92 20.72 -10.48 -15.42
CA TRP A 92 19.34 -10.44 -15.88
C TRP A 92 19.22 -10.48 -17.40
N GLU A 93 20.08 -9.72 -18.12
CA GLU A 93 20.08 -9.73 -19.61
C GLU A 93 20.43 -11.09 -20.20
N THR A 94 21.20 -11.91 -19.51
CA THR A 94 21.62 -13.24 -20.01
C THR A 94 20.63 -14.35 -19.68
N MET A 95 19.64 -14.10 -18.80
CA MET A 95 18.64 -15.07 -18.40
C MET A 95 17.60 -15.31 -19.51
N SER A 96 17.19 -16.54 -19.63
CA SER A 96 15.96 -16.90 -20.37
C SER A 96 14.73 -16.38 -19.64
N GLU A 97 13.60 -16.26 -20.34
CA GLU A 97 12.32 -15.87 -19.73
C GLU A 97 11.92 -16.80 -18.58
N ALA A 98 12.15 -18.10 -18.70
CA ALA A 98 11.85 -19.07 -17.65
C ALA A 98 12.70 -18.84 -16.39
N GLU A 99 14.00 -18.57 -16.54
CA GLU A 99 14.88 -18.25 -15.42
C GLU A 99 14.47 -16.97 -14.72
N ARG A 100 14.11 -15.93 -15.48
CA ARG A 100 13.58 -14.67 -14.91
C ARG A 100 12.32 -14.90 -14.09
N VAL A 101 11.39 -15.71 -14.59
CA VAL A 101 10.14 -16.07 -13.88
C VAL A 101 10.45 -16.83 -12.60
N ASP A 102 11.41 -17.74 -12.61
CA ASP A 102 11.82 -18.51 -11.44
C ASP A 102 12.45 -17.58 -10.38
N SER A 103 13.34 -16.65 -10.77
CA SER A 103 13.92 -15.64 -9.86
C SER A 103 12.87 -14.73 -9.25
N ILE A 104 11.87 -14.27 -10.04
CA ILE A 104 10.73 -13.48 -9.52
C ILE A 104 9.98 -14.24 -8.43
N LYS A 105 9.65 -15.51 -8.68
CA LYS A 105 8.92 -16.36 -7.72
C LYS A 105 9.74 -16.65 -6.48
N GLU A 106 11.06 -16.83 -6.64
CA GLU A 106 11.96 -17.05 -5.51
C GLU A 106 12.04 -15.79 -4.62
N LEU A 107 12.14 -14.61 -5.23
CA LEU A 107 12.12 -13.34 -4.49
C LEU A 107 10.79 -13.15 -3.77
N ALA A 108 9.65 -13.34 -4.46
CA ALA A 108 8.31 -13.24 -3.87
C ALA A 108 8.18 -14.17 -2.65
N LYS A 109 8.66 -15.42 -2.77
CA LYS A 109 8.64 -16.37 -1.67
C LYS A 109 9.51 -15.89 -0.49
N ALA A 110 10.73 -15.44 -0.75
CA ALA A 110 11.64 -15.00 0.30
C ALA A 110 11.12 -13.75 1.04
N VAL A 111 10.51 -12.82 0.30
CA VAL A 111 9.87 -11.62 0.87
C VAL A 111 8.63 -12.00 1.68
N GLY A 112 7.78 -12.87 1.15
CA GLY A 112 6.58 -13.32 1.86
C GLY A 112 6.90 -14.11 3.13
N ASP A 113 7.92 -14.98 3.10
CA ASP A 113 8.42 -15.67 4.29
C ASP A 113 8.93 -14.65 5.35
N ALA A 114 9.61 -13.59 4.91
CA ALA A 114 10.16 -12.55 5.81
C ALA A 114 9.08 -11.61 6.35
N LEU A 115 7.98 -11.41 5.63
CA LEU A 115 6.79 -10.68 6.06
C LEU A 115 5.83 -11.55 6.89
N GLU A 116 6.15 -12.83 7.07
CA GLU A 116 5.30 -13.80 7.78
C GLU A 116 3.89 -13.90 7.20
N LEU A 117 3.77 -13.84 5.87
CA LEU A 117 2.47 -13.95 5.20
C LEU A 117 1.87 -15.33 5.42
N ASP A 118 0.60 -15.40 5.77
CA ASP A 118 -0.15 -16.67 5.91
C ASP A 118 -0.17 -17.49 4.62
N ALA A 119 -0.20 -16.80 3.47
CA ALA A 119 -0.11 -17.39 2.15
C ALA A 119 0.66 -16.48 1.19
N ILE A 120 1.66 -17.04 0.51
CA ILE A 120 2.42 -16.31 -0.52
C ILE A 120 1.51 -16.06 -1.72
N PRO A 121 1.40 -14.81 -2.22
CA PRO A 121 0.63 -14.52 -3.42
C PRO A 121 1.09 -15.33 -4.64
N ALA A 122 0.16 -15.77 -5.45
CA ALA A 122 0.48 -16.32 -6.76
C ALA A 122 1.04 -15.21 -7.67
N ILE A 123 2.01 -15.55 -8.52
CA ILE A 123 2.58 -14.60 -9.47
C ILE A 123 2.06 -14.92 -10.87
N ASP A 124 1.28 -14.00 -11.42
CA ASP A 124 0.82 -14.03 -12.80
C ASP A 124 1.61 -13.01 -13.63
N ILE A 125 2.00 -13.41 -14.83
CA ILE A 125 2.74 -12.55 -15.75
C ILE A 125 1.88 -12.35 -16.99
N VAL A 126 1.66 -11.09 -17.33
CA VAL A 126 0.82 -10.70 -18.47
C VAL A 126 1.58 -9.73 -19.37
N ASP A 127 1.21 -9.72 -20.64
CA ASP A 127 1.57 -8.67 -21.59
C ASP A 127 0.46 -7.62 -21.54
N GLY A 128 0.67 -6.55 -20.79
CA GLY A 128 -0.33 -5.54 -20.49
C GLY A 128 0.09 -4.14 -20.93
N ASP A 129 -0.85 -3.19 -20.94
CA ASP A 129 -0.62 -1.89 -21.57
C ASP A 129 -0.15 -0.79 -20.60
N ASP A 130 -0.73 -0.66 -19.38
CA ASP A 130 -0.65 0.60 -18.65
C ASP A 130 -0.12 0.57 -17.21
N SER A 131 0.10 -0.61 -16.61
CA SER A 131 0.64 -0.71 -15.25
C SER A 131 1.85 -1.63 -15.17
N TYR A 132 2.75 -1.36 -14.25
CA TYR A 132 3.89 -2.24 -13.96
C TYR A 132 3.45 -3.57 -13.34
N GLY A 133 2.46 -3.51 -12.46
CA GLY A 133 1.84 -4.63 -11.78
C GLY A 133 0.74 -4.18 -10.84
N PHE A 134 0.08 -5.13 -10.18
CA PHE A 134 -0.89 -4.89 -9.11
C PHE A 134 -1.12 -6.15 -8.28
N TYR A 135 -1.51 -5.98 -7.02
CA TYR A 135 -1.97 -7.03 -6.14
C TYR A 135 -3.50 -7.13 -6.16
N ASP A 136 -4.03 -8.33 -6.34
CA ASP A 136 -5.47 -8.64 -6.18
C ASP A 136 -5.70 -9.36 -4.85
N PRO A 137 -6.21 -8.68 -3.81
CA PRO A 137 -6.43 -9.29 -2.50
C PRO A 137 -7.50 -10.38 -2.53
N LYS A 138 -8.44 -10.32 -3.45
CA LYS A 138 -9.54 -11.28 -3.55
C LYS A 138 -9.04 -12.67 -3.97
N ASN A 139 -8.05 -12.71 -4.86
CA ASN A 139 -7.48 -13.95 -5.38
C ASN A 139 -6.10 -14.24 -4.79
N ASN A 140 -5.57 -13.39 -3.94
CA ASN A 140 -4.20 -13.41 -3.44
C ASN A 140 -3.18 -13.61 -4.56
N THR A 141 -3.21 -12.72 -5.56
CA THR A 141 -2.39 -12.80 -6.78
C THR A 141 -1.72 -11.46 -7.06
N ILE A 142 -0.44 -11.50 -7.38
CA ILE A 142 0.31 -10.37 -7.92
C ILE A 142 0.44 -10.57 -9.42
N THR A 143 -0.08 -9.63 -10.18
CA THR A 143 0.09 -9.58 -11.64
C THR A 143 1.24 -8.64 -11.98
N LEU A 144 2.20 -9.11 -12.79
CA LEU A 144 3.33 -8.33 -13.27
C LEU A 144 3.28 -8.20 -14.79
N ASN A 145 3.61 -7.03 -15.30
CA ASN A 145 3.61 -6.73 -16.73
C ASN A 145 4.98 -7.02 -17.36
N SER A 146 5.04 -8.03 -18.24
CA SER A 146 6.28 -8.46 -18.88
C SER A 146 6.93 -7.39 -19.77
N ASN A 147 6.20 -6.37 -20.21
CA ASN A 147 6.74 -5.26 -20.99
C ASN A 147 7.79 -4.43 -20.24
N TYR A 148 7.80 -4.51 -18.91
CA TYR A 148 8.76 -3.81 -18.04
C TYR A 148 9.90 -4.70 -17.54
N PHE A 149 9.99 -5.94 -17.96
CA PHE A 149 11.03 -6.90 -17.54
C PHE A 149 12.43 -6.56 -18.07
N SER A 150 12.56 -5.54 -18.93
CA SER A 150 13.86 -5.01 -19.34
C SER A 150 14.56 -4.19 -18.24
N ASP A 151 13.80 -3.73 -17.23
CA ASP A 151 14.32 -3.01 -16.08
C ASP A 151 14.16 -3.86 -14.80
N PRO A 152 15.19 -4.60 -14.39
CA PRO A 152 15.10 -5.46 -13.23
C PRO A 152 14.97 -4.69 -11.91
N ILE A 153 15.42 -3.44 -11.83
CA ILE A 153 15.28 -2.61 -10.62
C ILE A 153 13.81 -2.22 -10.47
N GLU A 154 13.17 -1.76 -11.54
CA GLU A 154 11.75 -1.43 -11.53
C GLU A 154 10.87 -2.66 -11.27
N LEU A 155 11.27 -3.81 -11.81
CA LEU A 155 10.59 -5.08 -11.55
C LEU A 155 10.65 -5.48 -10.07
N VAL A 156 11.82 -5.37 -9.43
CA VAL A 156 11.98 -5.64 -7.98
C VAL A 156 11.17 -4.63 -7.18
N ASN A 157 11.20 -3.34 -7.55
CA ASN A 157 10.41 -2.30 -6.91
C ASN A 157 8.93 -2.66 -6.96
N THR A 158 8.39 -2.94 -8.14
CA THR A 158 6.99 -3.31 -8.33
C THR A 158 6.64 -4.57 -7.53
N LEU A 159 7.40 -5.66 -7.66
CA LEU A 159 7.11 -6.90 -6.95
C LEU A 159 7.07 -6.69 -5.43
N THR A 160 8.04 -6.00 -4.87
CA THR A 160 8.14 -5.81 -3.41
C THR A 160 7.09 -4.82 -2.90
N HIS A 161 6.70 -3.83 -3.70
CA HIS A 161 5.57 -2.95 -3.44
C HIS A 161 4.26 -3.76 -3.34
N GLU A 162 3.98 -4.62 -4.32
CA GLU A 162 2.77 -5.45 -4.31
C GLU A 162 2.79 -6.52 -3.19
N MET A 163 3.96 -7.04 -2.84
CA MET A 163 4.13 -7.92 -1.68
C MET A 163 3.81 -7.19 -0.36
N ARG A 164 4.13 -5.88 -0.27
CA ARG A 164 3.75 -5.07 0.88
C ARG A 164 2.24 -4.87 0.97
N HIS A 165 1.55 -4.69 -0.16
CA HIS A 165 0.09 -4.66 -0.17
C HIS A 165 -0.53 -5.98 0.32
N ALA A 166 0.04 -7.13 -0.02
CA ALA A 166 -0.41 -8.41 0.52
C ALA A 166 -0.28 -8.46 2.05
N TYR A 167 0.85 -7.96 2.59
CA TYR A 167 1.05 -7.84 4.04
C TYR A 167 0.02 -6.89 4.68
N GLN A 168 -0.17 -5.70 4.13
CA GLN A 168 -1.11 -4.71 4.64
C GLN A 168 -2.55 -5.24 4.68
N HIS A 169 -2.98 -5.96 3.64
CA HIS A 169 -4.31 -6.59 3.62
C HIS A 169 -4.45 -7.66 4.71
N MET A 170 -3.44 -8.52 4.89
CA MET A 170 -3.43 -9.51 5.96
C MET A 170 -3.53 -8.82 7.34
N ARG A 171 -2.72 -7.78 7.58
CA ARG A 171 -2.72 -7.04 8.86
C ARG A 171 -4.02 -6.29 9.10
N ALA A 172 -4.62 -5.71 8.06
CA ALA A 172 -5.92 -5.04 8.14
C ALA A 172 -7.07 -5.97 8.58
N GLU A 173 -6.93 -7.30 8.39
CA GLU A 173 -7.90 -8.29 8.88
C GLU A 173 -7.62 -8.70 10.33
N VAL A 174 -6.35 -8.69 10.76
CA VAL A 174 -5.93 -9.13 12.10
C VAL A 174 -6.23 -8.06 13.16
N LEU A 175 -6.01 -6.79 12.86
CA LEU A 175 -6.31 -5.62 13.72
C LEU A 175 -5.72 -5.70 15.14
N GLU A 176 -4.43 -6.03 15.26
CA GLU A 176 -3.75 -6.13 16.54
C GLU A 176 -3.01 -4.86 16.96
N THR A 177 -2.71 -3.97 15.99
CA THR A 177 -1.91 -2.76 16.20
C THR A 177 -2.62 -1.52 15.65
N TRP A 178 -2.13 -0.33 16.06
CA TRP A 178 -2.56 0.93 15.47
C TRP A 178 -2.29 1.00 13.96
N GLU A 179 -1.15 0.44 13.53
CA GLU A 179 -0.79 0.36 12.12
C GLU A 179 -1.78 -0.50 11.33
N ASP A 180 -2.22 -1.63 11.88
CA ASP A 180 -3.25 -2.48 11.25
C ASP A 180 -4.55 -1.71 11.04
N ALA A 181 -4.91 -0.87 12.01
CA ALA A 181 -6.08 -0.02 11.92
C ALA A 181 -5.92 1.08 10.85
N LEU A 182 -4.71 1.65 10.69
CA LEU A 182 -4.43 2.58 9.59
C LEU A 182 -4.59 1.89 8.23
N TYR A 183 -4.08 0.68 8.06
CA TYR A 183 -4.29 -0.11 6.84
C TYR A 183 -5.78 -0.32 6.57
N LYS A 184 -6.53 -0.78 7.58
CA LYS A 184 -7.97 -1.03 7.45
C LYS A 184 -8.73 0.22 7.04
N VAL A 185 -8.54 1.34 7.74
CA VAL A 185 -9.21 2.60 7.44
C VAL A 185 -8.83 3.13 6.07
N ASN A 186 -7.55 2.99 5.67
CA ASN A 186 -7.13 3.40 4.35
C ASN A 186 -7.78 2.56 3.25
N PHE A 187 -7.80 1.22 3.38
CA PHE A 187 -8.46 0.36 2.38
C PHE A 187 -9.96 0.61 2.30
N ASP A 188 -10.64 0.87 3.42
CA ASP A 188 -12.07 1.21 3.42
C ASP A 188 -12.37 2.57 2.72
N ASN A 189 -11.36 3.44 2.62
CA ASN A 189 -11.46 4.77 2.01
C ASN A 189 -10.47 4.93 0.83
N TYR A 190 -10.03 3.84 0.23
CA TYR A 190 -8.99 3.85 -0.79
C TYR A 190 -9.37 4.71 -2.00
N ILE A 191 -8.47 5.61 -2.35
CA ILE A 191 -8.60 6.50 -3.50
C ILE A 191 -7.83 5.90 -4.68
N SER A 192 -8.56 5.54 -5.74
CA SER A 192 -7.94 5.06 -6.98
C SER A 192 -7.73 6.22 -7.96
N PRO A 193 -6.58 6.28 -8.66
CA PRO A 193 -6.39 7.27 -9.71
C PRO A 193 -7.33 6.97 -10.89
N MET A 194 -7.91 8.01 -11.49
CA MET A 194 -8.81 7.87 -12.64
C MET A 194 -8.17 8.48 -13.88
N PRO A 195 -8.06 7.75 -15.00
CA PRO A 195 -7.51 8.31 -16.24
C PRO A 195 -8.42 9.41 -16.80
N LEU A 196 -7.80 10.49 -17.28
CA LEU A 196 -8.51 11.59 -17.92
C LEU A 196 -8.52 11.43 -19.45
N PRO A 197 -9.63 11.78 -20.12
CA PRO A 197 -9.64 11.87 -21.57
C PRO A 197 -8.60 12.91 -22.04
N GLY A 198 -7.63 12.49 -22.83
CA GLY A 198 -6.55 13.35 -23.31
C GLY A 198 -5.24 13.25 -22.54
N GLY A 199 -5.16 12.36 -21.56
CA GLY A 199 -3.96 12.06 -20.78
C GLY A 199 -3.97 12.68 -19.39
N GLY A 200 -3.15 12.11 -18.50
CA GLY A 200 -3.10 12.47 -17.08
C GLY A 200 -4.11 11.70 -16.22
N TRP A 201 -4.07 11.97 -14.92
CA TRP A 201 -4.83 11.25 -13.94
C TRP A 201 -5.53 12.21 -12.97
N LEU A 202 -6.79 11.95 -12.68
CA LEU A 202 -7.53 12.61 -11.60
C LEU A 202 -7.26 11.86 -10.30
N PHE A 203 -7.15 12.57 -9.18
CA PHE A 203 -6.84 12.03 -7.84
C PHE A 203 -5.48 11.31 -7.72
N PHE A 204 -4.54 11.59 -8.64
CA PHE A 204 -3.24 10.92 -8.59
C PHE A 204 -2.46 11.28 -7.32
N VAL A 205 -2.47 12.52 -6.89
CA VAL A 205 -1.79 12.96 -5.66
C VAL A 205 -2.44 12.31 -4.44
N ASP A 206 -3.77 12.33 -4.36
CA ASP A 206 -4.50 11.72 -3.24
C ASP A 206 -4.26 10.20 -3.18
N TYR A 207 -4.18 9.53 -4.33
CA TYR A 207 -3.77 8.13 -4.43
C TYR A 207 -2.34 7.95 -3.95
N PHE A 208 -1.42 8.76 -4.46
CA PHE A 208 0.01 8.62 -4.21
C PHE A 208 0.38 8.86 -2.74
N ASP A 209 -0.27 9.82 -2.07
CA ASP A 209 0.03 10.25 -0.71
C ASP A 209 -0.83 9.55 0.37
N GLN A 210 -1.60 8.53 0.00
CA GLN A 210 -2.32 7.73 1.01
C GLN A 210 -1.39 6.71 1.68
N TYR A 211 -1.66 6.40 2.95
CA TYR A 211 -0.75 5.67 3.84
C TYR A 211 -0.26 4.34 3.26
N VAL A 212 -1.15 3.50 2.74
CA VAL A 212 -0.79 2.19 2.19
C VAL A 212 0.16 2.28 1.00
N GLU A 213 0.00 3.29 0.16
CA GLU A 213 0.87 3.52 -1.00
C GLU A 213 2.25 4.03 -0.58
N VAL A 214 2.28 4.99 0.36
CA VAL A 214 3.53 5.55 0.89
C VAL A 214 4.33 4.47 1.62
N ASP A 215 3.68 3.65 2.45
CA ASP A 215 4.29 2.53 3.16
C ASP A 215 4.83 1.46 2.19
N ALA A 216 4.06 1.11 1.15
CA ALA A 216 4.49 0.14 0.16
C ALA A 216 5.71 0.63 -0.66
N ARG A 217 5.75 1.92 -1.04
CA ARG A 217 6.92 2.52 -1.69
C ARG A 217 8.13 2.55 -0.76
N ALA A 218 7.95 3.00 0.49
CA ALA A 218 9.03 3.03 1.47
C ALA A 218 9.62 1.63 1.73
N PHE A 219 8.77 0.60 1.73
CA PHE A 219 9.21 -0.79 1.81
C PHE A 219 10.00 -1.23 0.57
N ALA A 220 9.48 -0.98 -0.63
CA ALA A 220 10.12 -1.36 -1.89
C ALA A 220 11.48 -0.68 -2.08
N ASN A 221 11.64 0.58 -1.67
CA ASN A 221 12.89 1.32 -1.73
C ASN A 221 14.03 0.62 -0.99
N LYS A 222 13.77 -0.10 0.11
CA LYS A 222 14.80 -0.86 0.84
C LYS A 222 15.48 -1.94 -0.01
N PHE A 223 14.78 -2.50 -0.98
CA PHE A 223 15.32 -3.51 -1.88
C PHE A 223 16.13 -2.86 -2.99
N THR A 224 15.57 -1.84 -3.63
CA THR A 224 16.22 -1.17 -4.77
C THR A 224 17.47 -0.38 -4.36
N GLU A 225 17.49 0.22 -3.16
CA GLU A 225 18.69 0.86 -2.60
C GLU A 225 19.86 -0.12 -2.40
N THR A 226 19.57 -1.41 -2.24
CA THR A 226 20.60 -2.46 -2.08
C THR A 226 21.17 -2.90 -3.43
N MET A 227 20.49 -2.64 -4.54
CA MET A 227 20.89 -3.02 -5.89
C MET A 227 21.73 -1.95 -6.61
N VAL A 228 21.85 -0.76 -6.06
CA VAL A 228 22.61 0.39 -6.58
C VAL A 228 23.89 0.56 -5.79
#